data_c100978b5f6b93a26834d48a4d055a2a
#
_entry.id   c100978b5f6b93a26834d48a4d055a2a
#
_cell.length_a   1.000
_cell.length_b   1.000
_cell.length_c   1.000
_cell.angle_alpha   90.00
_cell.angle_beta   90.00
_cell.angle_gamma   90.00
#
_symmetry.space_group_name_H-M   'P 1'
#
loop_
_entity.id
_entity.type
_entity.pdbx_description
1 polymer ?
#
loop_
_entity_poly.entity_id
_entity_poly.type
_entity_poly.pdbx_seq_one_letter_code
_entity_poly.pdbx_strand_id
1 'polypeptide(L)'
;MIAAVLPATAQLRLPAIMSDHMVIQRNEKIRFWGWADKGARVTVALAGNTASAKASRDGRWSVELPALPAGGPYTVTVSSKKETITLDDVLVGEVWVCSGQSNMEFMLRSINNADEEIRSATNGNIRSFDVQK
;
A
#
# COMPACT_ATOMS: atom_id res chain seq x y z
N MET A 1 -19.39 14.98 -39.44
CA MET A 1 -18.79 15.24 -38.10
C MET A 1 -18.22 13.93 -37.58
N ILE A 2 -16.91 13.79 -37.57
CA ILE A 2 -16.24 12.59 -37.02
C ILE A 2 -15.96 12.90 -35.56
N ALA A 3 -16.69 12.25 -34.66
CA ALA A 3 -16.39 12.32 -33.24
C ALA A 3 -15.06 11.61 -32.98
N ALA A 4 -14.02 12.33 -32.66
CA ALA A 4 -12.77 11.76 -32.19
C ALA A 4 -13.00 11.09 -30.84
N VAL A 5 -13.06 9.77 -30.81
CA VAL A 5 -13.01 8.99 -29.59
C VAL A 5 -11.58 9.09 -29.07
N LEU A 6 -11.36 9.98 -28.10
CA LEU A 6 -10.10 10.02 -27.35
C LEU A 6 -9.95 8.67 -26.62
N PRO A 7 -8.84 7.97 -26.80
CA PRO A 7 -8.60 6.75 -26.02
C PRO A 7 -8.56 7.13 -24.53
N ALA A 8 -9.45 6.56 -23.73
CA ALA A 8 -9.37 6.65 -22.29
C ALA A 8 -8.07 5.94 -21.86
N THR A 9 -7.02 6.70 -21.56
CA THR A 9 -5.79 6.15 -21.01
C THR A 9 -6.08 5.72 -19.56
N ALA A 10 -5.84 4.46 -19.24
CA ALA A 10 -6.01 3.97 -17.90
C ALA A 10 -4.89 4.57 -17.03
N GLN A 11 -5.25 5.38 -16.06
CA GLN A 11 -4.34 6.01 -15.11
C GLN A 11 -3.59 4.95 -14.29
N LEU A 12 -2.31 5.19 -13.98
CA LEU A 12 -1.56 4.38 -13.02
C LEU A 12 -2.25 4.46 -11.65
N ARG A 13 -2.66 3.32 -11.10
CA ARG A 13 -3.38 3.24 -9.82
C ARG A 13 -2.87 2.10 -8.95
N LEU A 14 -2.90 2.33 -7.65
CA LEU A 14 -2.63 1.36 -6.60
C LEU A 14 -3.92 1.04 -5.83
N PRO A 15 -4.03 -0.14 -5.20
CA PRO A 15 -5.11 -0.41 -4.26
C PRO A 15 -4.98 0.48 -3.01
N ALA A 16 -6.10 0.77 -2.35
CA ALA A 16 -6.14 1.69 -1.21
C ALA A 16 -5.22 1.30 -0.04
N ILE A 17 -4.93 0.00 0.12
CA ILE A 17 -3.98 -0.48 1.15
C ILE A 17 -2.54 -0.03 0.88
N MET A 18 -2.20 0.33 -0.36
CA MET A 18 -0.90 0.88 -0.75
C MET A 18 -0.97 2.39 -0.77
N SER A 19 -0.71 3.00 0.34
CA SER A 19 -0.78 4.45 0.56
C SER A 19 0.40 4.93 1.40
N ASP A 20 0.51 6.24 1.54
CA ASP A 20 1.42 6.82 2.53
C ASP A 20 1.17 6.21 3.91
N HIS A 21 2.21 6.13 4.70
CA HIS A 21 2.20 5.59 6.06
C HIS A 21 1.88 4.10 6.17
N MET A 22 1.85 3.33 5.08
CA MET A 22 1.63 1.88 5.15
C MET A 22 2.78 1.15 5.85
N VAL A 23 2.50 -0.07 6.33
CA VAL A 23 3.51 -1.00 6.84
C VAL A 23 3.55 -2.23 5.95
N ILE A 24 4.75 -2.62 5.54
CA ILE A 24 5.02 -3.82 4.73
C ILE A 24 5.52 -4.92 5.65
N GLN A 25 5.04 -6.17 5.46
CA GLN A 25 5.51 -7.33 6.23
C GLN A 25 7.01 -7.53 6.03
N ARG A 26 7.76 -7.60 7.14
CA ARG A 26 9.20 -7.88 7.14
C ARG A 26 9.50 -9.33 6.79
N ASN A 27 10.71 -9.59 6.30
CA ASN A 27 11.27 -10.92 6.03
C ASN A 27 10.47 -11.76 5.02
N GLU A 28 9.52 -11.16 4.31
CA GLU A 28 8.71 -11.77 3.26
C GLU A 28 8.95 -11.05 1.93
N LYS A 29 8.79 -11.75 0.81
CA LYS A 29 8.82 -11.12 -0.52
C LYS A 29 7.75 -10.03 -0.60
N ILE A 30 8.15 -8.85 -1.03
CA ILE A 30 7.27 -7.69 -1.10
C ILE A 30 6.59 -7.66 -2.46
N ARG A 31 5.27 -7.74 -2.47
CA ARG A 31 4.47 -7.68 -3.70
C ARG A 31 3.78 -6.33 -3.82
N PHE A 32 4.00 -5.67 -4.96
CA PHE A 32 3.21 -4.51 -5.40
C PHE A 32 2.36 -4.89 -6.60
N TRP A 33 1.14 -4.36 -6.65
CA TRP A 33 0.21 -4.58 -7.77
C TRP A 33 -0.70 -3.38 -7.96
N GLY A 34 -1.31 -3.30 -9.11
CA GLY A 34 -2.24 -2.23 -9.43
C GLY A 34 -2.70 -2.28 -10.87
N TRP A 35 -3.07 -1.12 -11.36
CA TRP A 35 -3.61 -0.94 -12.71
C TRP A 35 -2.83 0.15 -13.45
N ALA A 36 -2.70 -0.02 -14.76
CA ALA A 36 -2.07 0.92 -15.67
C ALA A 36 -2.61 0.68 -17.10
N ASP A 37 -2.22 1.52 -18.03
CA ASP A 37 -2.51 1.28 -19.44
C ASP A 37 -2.04 -0.10 -19.90
N LYS A 38 -2.84 -0.78 -20.72
CA LYS A 38 -2.48 -2.05 -21.36
C LYS A 38 -1.08 -1.99 -21.96
N GLY A 39 -0.22 -2.93 -21.57
CA GLY A 39 1.14 -3.05 -22.08
C GLY A 39 2.12 -2.01 -21.51
N ALA A 40 1.67 -1.07 -20.69
CA ALA A 40 2.56 -0.12 -20.02
C ALA A 40 3.56 -0.87 -19.12
N ARG A 41 4.82 -0.47 -19.19
CA ARG A 41 5.84 -0.96 -18.24
C ARG A 41 5.72 -0.16 -16.95
N VAL A 42 5.49 -0.85 -15.87
CA VAL A 42 5.47 -0.27 -14.52
C VAL A 42 6.71 -0.72 -13.76
N THR A 43 7.37 0.20 -13.11
CA THR A 43 8.58 -0.03 -12.32
C THR A 43 8.33 0.41 -10.88
N VAL A 44 8.67 -0.42 -9.92
CA VAL A 44 8.60 -0.13 -8.49
C VAL A 44 10.00 -0.10 -7.92
N ALA A 45 10.32 0.93 -7.14
CA ALA A 45 11.58 1.09 -6.44
C ALA A 45 11.33 1.26 -4.93
N LEU A 46 12.08 0.51 -4.12
CA LEU A 46 12.03 0.55 -2.65
C LEU A 46 13.38 0.13 -2.09
N ALA A 47 13.94 0.95 -1.19
CA ALA A 47 15.17 0.65 -0.46
C ALA A 47 16.32 0.16 -1.37
N GLY A 48 16.55 0.81 -2.51
CA GLY A 48 17.57 0.45 -3.49
C GLY A 48 17.25 -0.74 -4.38
N ASN A 49 16.14 -1.45 -4.14
CA ASN A 49 15.67 -2.53 -5.00
C ASN A 49 14.67 -2.01 -6.02
N THR A 50 14.70 -2.59 -7.22
CA THR A 50 13.82 -2.21 -8.33
C THR A 50 13.29 -3.45 -9.04
N ALA A 51 12.01 -3.46 -9.37
CA ALA A 51 11.37 -4.48 -10.18
C ALA A 51 10.40 -3.85 -11.18
N SER A 52 10.24 -4.50 -12.34
CA SER A 52 9.36 -4.00 -13.42
C SER A 52 8.50 -5.11 -13.98
N ALA A 53 7.28 -4.75 -14.36
CA ALA A 53 6.37 -5.64 -15.11
C ALA A 53 5.60 -4.85 -16.18
N LYS A 54 5.07 -5.56 -17.16
CA LYS A 54 4.12 -5.00 -18.13
C LYS A 54 2.69 -5.24 -17.66
N ALA A 55 1.86 -4.22 -17.75
CA ALA A 55 0.43 -4.37 -17.53
C ALA A 55 -0.19 -5.31 -18.59
N SER A 56 -1.04 -6.20 -18.15
CA SER A 56 -1.77 -7.17 -18.99
C SER A 56 -2.83 -6.49 -19.87
N ARG A 57 -3.60 -7.29 -20.61
CA ARG A 57 -4.67 -6.76 -21.49
C ARG A 57 -5.78 -6.04 -20.69
N ASP A 58 -6.05 -6.49 -19.47
CA ASP A 58 -7.01 -5.91 -18.54
C ASP A 58 -6.40 -4.80 -17.66
N GLY A 59 -5.17 -4.38 -17.97
CA GLY A 59 -4.48 -3.29 -17.28
C GLY A 59 -3.86 -3.65 -15.95
N ARG A 60 -3.89 -4.91 -15.51
CA ARG A 60 -3.30 -5.34 -14.23
C ARG A 60 -1.80 -5.57 -14.35
N TRP A 61 -1.08 -5.17 -13.33
CA TRP A 61 0.35 -5.45 -13.19
C TRP A 61 0.68 -5.93 -11.78
N SER A 62 1.76 -6.67 -11.63
CA SER A 62 2.31 -7.10 -10.35
C SER A 62 3.82 -7.28 -10.47
N VAL A 63 4.53 -6.87 -9.41
CA VAL A 63 5.98 -7.06 -9.26
C VAL A 63 6.29 -7.62 -7.88
N GLU A 64 7.40 -8.32 -7.76
CA GLU A 64 7.95 -8.77 -6.48
C GLU A 64 9.33 -8.16 -6.27
N LEU A 65 9.55 -7.64 -5.06
CA LEU A 65 10.83 -7.17 -4.55
C LEU A 65 11.37 -8.14 -3.49
N PRO A 66 12.69 -8.15 -3.25
CA PRO A 66 13.28 -8.94 -2.19
C PRO A 66 12.69 -8.61 -0.82
N ALA A 67 12.74 -9.58 0.09
CA ALA A 67 12.42 -9.39 1.49
C ALA A 67 13.34 -8.33 2.12
N LEU A 68 12.78 -7.52 3.02
CA LEU A 68 13.52 -6.54 3.81
C LEU A 68 13.39 -6.86 5.31
N PRO A 69 14.40 -6.56 6.11
CA PRO A 69 14.28 -6.56 7.57
C PRO A 69 13.40 -5.39 8.03
N ALA A 70 12.97 -5.41 9.29
CA ALA A 70 12.27 -4.28 9.88
C ALA A 70 13.10 -3.00 9.76
N GLY A 71 12.44 -1.89 9.41
CA GLY A 71 13.10 -0.61 9.23
C GLY A 71 12.23 0.44 8.54
N GLY A 72 12.85 1.52 8.16
CA GLY A 72 12.22 2.69 7.55
C GLY A 72 12.42 3.94 8.41
N PRO A 73 11.73 5.05 8.10
CA PRO A 73 10.79 5.17 6.97
C PRO A 73 11.47 5.12 5.60
N TYR A 74 10.79 4.52 4.64
CA TYR A 74 11.19 4.46 3.25
C TYR A 74 10.22 5.25 2.36
N THR A 75 10.70 5.64 1.20
CA THR A 75 9.85 6.11 0.09
C THR A 75 9.75 5.01 -0.96
N VAL A 76 8.53 4.70 -1.38
CA VAL A 76 8.26 3.80 -2.51
C VAL A 76 7.91 4.64 -3.73
N THR A 77 8.56 4.35 -4.85
CA THR A 77 8.24 5.01 -6.13
C THR A 77 7.67 3.97 -7.09
N VAL A 78 6.49 4.23 -7.61
CA VAL A 78 5.85 3.44 -8.65
C VAL A 78 5.72 4.31 -9.90
N SER A 79 6.38 3.94 -10.97
CA SER A 79 6.45 4.75 -12.19
C SER A 79 6.05 3.98 -13.44
N SER A 80 5.41 4.68 -14.34
CA SER A 80 5.22 4.28 -15.74
C SER A 80 5.78 5.37 -16.65
N LYS A 81 5.73 5.17 -17.99
CA LYS A 81 6.21 6.20 -18.95
C LYS A 81 5.60 7.58 -18.74
N LYS A 82 4.37 7.66 -18.23
CA LYS A 82 3.55 8.89 -18.18
C LYS A 82 3.36 9.42 -16.77
N GLU A 83 3.45 8.56 -15.76
CA GLU A 83 3.01 8.86 -14.40
C GLU A 83 3.94 8.27 -13.37
N THR A 84 4.02 8.92 -12.23
CA THR A 84 4.76 8.46 -11.06
C THR A 84 3.90 8.66 -9.82
N ILE A 85 3.78 7.62 -9.01
CA ILE A 85 3.18 7.66 -7.68
C ILE A 85 4.32 7.49 -6.68
N THR A 86 4.36 8.37 -5.69
CA THR A 86 5.31 8.29 -4.58
C THR A 86 4.52 8.02 -3.31
N LEU A 87 4.94 7.02 -2.54
CA LEU A 87 4.38 6.71 -1.23
C LEU A 87 5.45 7.00 -0.19
N ASP A 88 5.15 7.90 0.71
CA ASP A 88 6.07 8.37 1.74
C ASP A 88 5.80 7.72 3.10
N ASP A 89 6.81 7.76 3.96
CA ASP A 89 6.75 7.26 5.32
C ASP A 89 6.29 5.79 5.42
N VAL A 90 6.83 4.95 4.54
CA VAL A 90 6.55 3.51 4.51
C VAL A 90 7.47 2.79 5.48
N LEU A 91 6.91 2.00 6.39
CA LEU A 91 7.67 1.14 7.30
C LEU A 91 7.68 -0.31 6.83
N VAL A 92 8.71 -1.03 7.22
CA VAL A 92 8.78 -2.49 7.14
C VAL A 92 8.74 -3.02 8.57
N GLY A 93 7.75 -3.87 8.89
CA GLY A 93 7.54 -4.35 10.25
C GLY A 93 6.58 -5.54 10.29
N GLU A 94 5.90 -5.72 11.41
CA GLU A 94 4.88 -6.76 11.55
C GLU A 94 3.52 -6.26 11.08
N VAL A 95 2.83 -7.07 10.30
CA VAL A 95 1.47 -6.79 9.82
C VAL A 95 0.51 -7.81 10.42
N TRP A 96 -0.50 -7.31 11.12
CA TRP A 96 -1.53 -8.12 11.77
C TRP A 96 -2.87 -7.94 11.07
N VAL A 97 -3.54 -9.05 10.77
CA VAL A 97 -4.92 -9.03 10.29
C VAL A 97 -5.84 -9.24 11.48
N CYS A 98 -6.60 -8.21 11.83
CA CYS A 98 -7.57 -8.24 12.91
C CYS A 98 -8.97 -8.44 12.32
N SER A 99 -9.59 -9.58 12.60
CA SER A 99 -10.92 -9.92 12.12
C SER A 99 -11.65 -10.76 13.15
N GLY A 100 -12.97 -10.73 13.15
CA GLY A 100 -13.77 -11.51 14.09
C GLY A 100 -15.18 -10.96 14.29
N GLN A 101 -15.75 -11.26 15.44
CA GLN A 101 -17.09 -10.82 15.86
C GLN A 101 -17.00 -9.69 16.90
N SER A 102 -18.00 -9.58 17.75
CA SER A 102 -18.19 -8.48 18.71
C SER A 102 -16.96 -8.10 19.56
N ASN A 103 -16.13 -9.08 19.91
CA ASN A 103 -14.91 -8.79 20.69
C ASN A 103 -13.87 -7.99 19.91
N MET A 104 -13.89 -8.04 18.57
CA MET A 104 -13.00 -7.24 17.73
C MET A 104 -13.53 -5.80 17.54
N GLU A 105 -14.79 -5.58 17.84
CA GLU A 105 -15.41 -4.24 17.86
C GLU A 105 -15.39 -3.62 19.27
N PHE A 106 -14.85 -4.33 20.27
CA PHE A 106 -14.80 -3.85 21.65
C PHE A 106 -13.88 -2.63 21.77
N MET A 107 -14.47 -1.51 22.11
CA MET A 107 -13.76 -0.23 22.11
C MET A 107 -12.96 -0.05 23.38
N LEU A 108 -11.73 0.47 23.27
CA LEU A 108 -10.85 0.78 24.38
C LEU A 108 -11.54 1.68 25.44
N ARG A 109 -12.40 2.60 25.02
CA ARG A 109 -13.19 3.46 25.96
C ARG A 109 -14.13 2.70 26.89
N SER A 110 -14.35 1.41 26.65
CA SER A 110 -15.23 0.55 27.46
C SER A 110 -14.51 -0.29 28.51
N ILE A 111 -13.18 -0.15 28.64
CA ILE A 111 -12.39 -0.84 29.65
C ILE A 111 -12.20 0.02 30.91
N ASN A 112 -11.81 -0.63 32.02
CA ASN A 112 -11.35 0.08 33.19
C ASN A 112 -10.05 0.84 32.85
N ASN A 113 -9.88 2.05 33.40
CA ASN A 113 -8.73 2.94 33.15
C ASN A 113 -8.61 3.42 31.70
N ALA A 114 -9.70 3.43 30.92
CA ALA A 114 -9.72 3.82 29.51
C ALA A 114 -9.04 5.18 29.25
N ASP A 115 -9.30 6.18 30.08
CA ASP A 115 -8.74 7.53 29.91
C ASP A 115 -7.22 7.56 30.04
N GLU A 116 -6.65 6.77 30.93
CA GLU A 116 -5.20 6.66 31.11
C GLU A 116 -4.57 5.93 29.93
N GLU A 117 -5.15 4.80 29.52
CA GLU A 117 -4.69 4.03 28.38
C GLU A 117 -4.76 4.84 27.09
N ILE A 118 -5.84 5.58 26.84
CA ILE A 118 -5.99 6.43 25.66
C ILE A 118 -4.95 7.56 25.66
N ARG A 119 -4.70 8.19 26.80
CA ARG A 119 -3.69 9.26 26.90
C ARG A 119 -2.27 8.77 26.69
N SER A 120 -1.97 7.54 27.10
CA SER A 120 -0.64 6.94 26.95
C SER A 120 -0.43 6.25 25.60
N ALA A 121 -1.49 5.95 24.87
CA ALA A 121 -1.45 5.22 23.58
C ALA A 121 -0.92 6.10 22.42
N THR A 122 0.30 6.63 22.57
CA THR A 122 0.94 7.42 21.50
C THR A 122 2.16 6.67 20.96
N ASN A 123 2.00 5.99 19.84
CA ASN A 123 3.09 5.33 19.15
C ASN A 123 2.92 5.46 17.62
N GLY A 124 3.69 6.36 17.00
CA GLY A 124 3.66 6.60 15.55
C GLY A 124 4.10 5.42 14.69
N ASN A 125 4.68 4.37 15.29
CA ASN A 125 5.07 3.15 14.58
C ASN A 125 3.93 2.10 14.51
N ILE A 126 2.83 2.31 15.24
CA ILE A 126 1.62 1.49 15.15
C ILE A 126 0.63 2.19 14.23
N ARG A 127 0.26 1.54 13.15
CA ARG A 127 -0.61 2.09 12.10
C ARG A 127 -1.76 1.13 11.85
N SER A 128 -2.92 1.67 11.55
CA SER A 128 -4.13 0.89 11.25
C SER A 128 -4.66 1.22 9.87
N PHE A 129 -5.24 0.22 9.22
CA PHE A 129 -5.97 0.35 7.97
C PHE A 129 -7.31 -0.38 8.10
N ASP A 130 -8.40 0.35 7.95
CA ASP A 130 -9.75 -0.22 7.99
C ASP A 130 -10.20 -0.60 6.58
N VAL A 131 -10.50 -1.89 6.41
CA VAL A 131 -11.10 -2.38 5.17
C VAL A 131 -12.59 -2.03 5.18
N GLN A 132 -12.97 -1.10 4.32
CA GLN A 132 -14.37 -0.74 4.13
C GLN A 132 -15.16 -1.90 3.51
N LYS A 133 -16.36 -2.15 4.04
CA LYS A 133 -17.30 -3.18 3.53
C LYS A 133 -18.04 -2.67 2.30
#